data_eb14201b275737b86e630b22ccb5d3c0
#
_entry.id   eb14201b275737b86e630b22ccb5d3c0
#
_cell.length_a   1.000
_cell.length_b   1.000
_cell.length_c   1.000
_cell.angle_alpha   90.00
_cell.angle_beta   90.00
_cell.angle_gamma   90.00
#
_symmetry.space_group_name_H-M   'P 1'
#
loop_
_entity.id
_entity.type
_entity.pdbx_description
1 polymer ?
#
loop_
_entity_poly.entity_id
_entity_poly.type
_entity_poly.pdbx_seq_one_letter_code
_entity_poly.pdbx_strand_id
1 'polypeptide(L)'
;MITPVFFVVGQQKSGTTWLMRMFDSHPEILCRGEGRFFGGGWRQESVKRLDARRPPSSLYNAVLDAEYLRLWIERSVWSRNDDAGEHLNNLTRMAIDYFLIGELSKTGKRMVGDKSPLLTPQTINEMAEIYPEARVIHIIRDGRDAAVSAAYHSRNFGRARKKNAGAPVKREAYREGPRRETGESMFAGDSLKKMAAEWGERVGRTVEDGPALLGNNYAEVRYEDLLERPEEELRRLLEFLGAGANEEIVRRCVNSASFEKLSRGRKRGQEDPSSFFRKGVAGDWKNVFTEEDKRIFKKEAGELLIKLGYEKDLDR
;
A
#
# COMPACT_ATOMS: atom_id res chain seq x y z
N MET A 1 -0.90 29.45 -3.97
CA MET A 1 -1.80 28.34 -3.65
C MET A 1 -0.93 27.11 -3.38
N ILE A 2 -1.13 26.44 -2.23
CA ILE A 2 -0.40 25.21 -1.91
C ILE A 2 -0.99 24.12 -2.79
N THR A 3 -0.13 23.41 -3.53
CA THR A 3 -0.56 22.28 -4.38
C THR A 3 -1.09 21.16 -3.49
N PRO A 4 -2.33 20.68 -3.71
CA PRO A 4 -2.86 19.60 -2.90
C PRO A 4 -2.09 18.30 -3.13
N VAL A 5 -1.47 17.79 -2.06
CA VAL A 5 -0.82 16.48 -2.02
C VAL A 5 -1.73 15.51 -1.26
N PHE A 6 -1.84 14.28 -1.74
CA PHE A 6 -2.58 13.22 -1.03
C PHE A 6 -1.84 11.88 -1.10
N PHE A 7 -2.20 10.96 -0.21
CA PHE A 7 -1.61 9.63 -0.18
C PHE A 7 -2.69 8.55 -0.23
N VAL A 8 -2.40 7.47 -0.98
CA VAL A 8 -3.19 6.25 -0.97
C VAL A 8 -2.38 5.18 -0.26
N VAL A 9 -2.84 4.75 0.89
CA VAL A 9 -2.15 3.74 1.71
C VAL A 9 -2.96 2.44 1.80
N GLY A 10 -2.29 1.37 2.13
CA GLY A 10 -2.92 0.07 2.39
C GLY A 10 -1.88 -1.04 2.45
N GLN A 11 -2.23 -2.12 3.12
CA GLN A 11 -1.39 -3.32 3.12
C GLN A 11 -1.15 -3.79 1.69
N GLN A 12 0.02 -4.32 1.41
CA GLN A 12 0.33 -4.87 0.10
C GLN A 12 -0.76 -5.86 -0.34
N LYS A 13 -1.17 -5.79 -1.60
CA LYS A 13 -2.23 -6.61 -2.23
C LYS A 13 -3.67 -6.26 -1.82
N SER A 14 -3.90 -5.14 -1.12
CA SER A 14 -5.24 -4.63 -0.80
C SER A 14 -5.92 -3.85 -1.92
N GLY A 15 -5.32 -3.76 -3.13
CA GLY A 15 -5.94 -3.04 -4.24
C GLY A 15 -5.45 -1.60 -4.43
N THR A 16 -4.43 -1.15 -3.69
CA THR A 16 -3.86 0.20 -3.79
C THR A 16 -3.49 0.59 -5.23
N THR A 17 -2.93 -0.33 -6.02
CA THR A 17 -2.57 -0.07 -7.43
C THR A 17 -3.82 0.10 -8.31
N TRP A 18 -4.90 -0.60 -8.02
CA TRP A 18 -6.16 -0.46 -8.74
C TRP A 18 -6.78 0.91 -8.48
N LEU A 19 -6.87 1.33 -7.21
CA LEU A 19 -7.37 2.65 -6.83
C LEU A 19 -6.49 3.78 -7.40
N MET A 20 -5.16 3.63 -7.32
CA MET A 20 -4.21 4.55 -7.94
C MET A 20 -4.50 4.76 -9.45
N ARG A 21 -4.80 3.68 -10.19
CA ARG A 21 -5.11 3.75 -11.62
C ARG A 21 -6.42 4.51 -11.90
N MET A 22 -7.42 4.37 -11.02
CA MET A 22 -8.64 5.18 -11.10
C MET A 22 -8.33 6.66 -10.93
N PHE A 23 -7.57 7.04 -9.91
CA PHE A 23 -7.17 8.42 -9.69
C PHE A 23 -6.30 8.98 -10.81
N ASP A 24 -5.30 8.23 -11.29
CA ASP A 24 -4.40 8.72 -12.35
C ASP A 24 -5.12 8.98 -13.69
N SER A 25 -6.23 8.28 -13.94
CA SER A 25 -7.08 8.52 -15.12
C SER A 25 -8.00 9.74 -15.01
N HIS A 26 -8.06 10.37 -13.83
CA HIS A 26 -8.82 11.61 -13.61
C HIS A 26 -8.12 12.81 -14.28
N PRO A 27 -8.88 13.76 -14.87
CA PRO A 27 -8.30 14.90 -15.60
C PRO A 27 -7.48 15.84 -14.72
N GLU A 28 -7.80 15.92 -13.43
CA GLU A 28 -7.16 16.86 -12.50
C GLU A 28 -6.12 16.21 -11.59
N ILE A 29 -6.02 14.87 -11.55
CA ILE A 29 -5.22 14.14 -10.56
C ILE A 29 -4.08 13.39 -11.26
N LEU A 30 -2.85 13.69 -10.88
CA LEU A 30 -1.68 12.83 -11.11
C LEU A 30 -1.54 11.89 -9.91
N CYS A 31 -1.66 10.58 -10.10
CA CYS A 31 -1.42 9.62 -9.03
C CYS A 31 -0.46 8.54 -9.49
N ARG A 32 0.70 8.49 -8.86
CA ARG A 32 1.70 7.48 -9.14
C ARG A 32 1.99 6.65 -7.91
N GLY A 33 2.81 5.64 -8.04
CA GLY A 33 3.04 4.80 -6.89
C GLY A 33 4.45 4.35 -6.71
N GLU A 34 4.65 4.14 -5.50
CA GLU A 34 5.77 3.64 -4.71
C GLU A 34 6.97 4.57 -4.78
N GLY A 35 6.73 5.87 -4.50
CA GLY A 35 7.79 6.85 -4.29
C GLY A 35 8.69 6.51 -3.10
N ARG A 36 8.24 5.60 -2.21
CA ARG A 36 8.95 5.16 -1.00
C ARG A 36 9.36 6.35 -0.13
N PHE A 37 8.48 7.31 -0.02
CA PHE A 37 8.72 8.48 0.81
C PHE A 37 8.68 8.13 2.30
N PHE A 38 7.82 7.20 2.69
CA PHE A 38 7.53 6.81 4.07
C PHE A 38 7.63 5.29 4.28
N GLY A 39 7.52 4.85 5.54
CA GLY A 39 7.43 3.43 5.88
C GLY A 39 8.79 2.77 6.09
N GLY A 40 9.74 3.52 6.57
CA GLY A 40 11.07 3.00 6.85
C GLY A 40 11.31 2.52 8.27
N GLY A 41 10.56 3.00 9.23
CA GLY A 41 10.77 2.74 10.66
C GLY A 41 12.16 3.17 11.15
N TRP A 42 12.23 3.85 12.28
CA TRP A 42 13.49 4.18 12.94
C TRP A 42 14.21 2.88 13.33
N ARG A 43 15.33 2.60 12.68
CA ARG A 43 16.28 1.59 13.14
C ARG A 43 17.48 2.30 13.78
N GLN A 44 17.37 2.66 15.04
CA GLN A 44 18.50 3.22 15.81
C GLN A 44 19.73 2.32 15.84
N GLU A 45 19.59 1.02 15.57
CA GLU A 45 20.70 0.07 15.74
C GLU A 45 21.46 -0.30 14.44
N SER A 46 21.00 0.09 13.27
CA SER A 46 21.59 -0.39 12.00
C SER A 46 22.48 0.61 11.24
N VAL A 47 22.74 1.79 11.77
CA VAL A 47 23.54 2.84 11.11
C VAL A 47 25.06 2.56 11.18
N LYS A 48 25.50 1.41 11.63
CA LYS A 48 26.94 1.13 11.75
C LYS A 48 27.72 0.94 10.45
N ARG A 49 27.06 0.83 9.30
CA ARG A 49 27.68 0.88 7.96
C ARG A 49 26.64 1.19 6.90
N LEU A 50 26.76 2.31 6.21
CA LEU A 50 26.14 2.54 4.91
C LEU A 50 26.60 1.44 3.95
N ASP A 51 25.85 0.32 3.92
CA ASP A 51 26.02 -0.67 2.87
C ASP A 51 25.39 -0.09 1.60
N ALA A 52 26.22 0.40 0.69
CA ALA A 52 25.78 0.91 -0.62
C ALA A 52 24.90 -0.07 -1.40
N ARG A 53 24.88 -1.35 -0.99
CA ARG A 53 24.03 -2.40 -1.55
C ARG A 53 22.60 -2.40 -0.97
N ARG A 54 22.37 -1.66 0.11
CA ARG A 54 21.06 -1.53 0.75
C ARG A 54 20.72 -0.05 0.90
N PRO A 55 20.11 0.57 -0.12
CA PRO A 55 19.64 1.94 -0.01
C PRO A 55 18.64 2.05 1.13
N PRO A 56 18.50 3.23 1.77
CA PRO A 56 17.48 3.46 2.78
C PRO A 56 16.11 3.07 2.25
N SER A 57 15.28 2.53 3.14
CA SER A 57 13.97 1.98 2.79
C SER A 57 12.99 3.06 2.32
N SER A 58 13.20 4.30 2.75
CA SER A 58 12.39 5.47 2.36
C SER A 58 13.22 6.74 2.33
N LEU A 59 12.73 7.75 1.63
CA LEU A 59 13.31 9.09 1.64
C LEU A 59 13.24 9.72 3.04
N TYR A 60 12.17 9.47 3.78
CA TYR A 60 12.02 9.89 5.17
C TYR A 60 13.23 9.48 6.00
N ASN A 61 13.58 8.21 5.99
CA ASN A 61 14.77 7.73 6.71
C ASN A 61 16.07 8.24 6.13
N ALA A 62 16.17 8.37 4.80
CA ALA A 62 17.40 8.88 4.17
C ALA A 62 17.75 10.29 4.63
N VAL A 63 16.75 11.14 4.87
CA VAL A 63 16.96 12.52 5.37
C VAL A 63 17.20 12.52 6.88
N LEU A 64 16.40 11.79 7.66
CA LEU A 64 16.49 11.79 9.12
C LEU A 64 17.74 11.06 9.65
N ASP A 65 18.25 10.05 8.95
CA ASP A 65 19.47 9.32 9.29
C ASP A 65 20.75 10.07 8.86
N ALA A 66 20.62 11.27 8.31
CA ALA A 66 21.76 12.10 7.96
C ALA A 66 22.41 12.71 9.21
N GLU A 67 23.16 11.89 9.94
CA GLU A 67 23.85 12.29 11.18
C GLU A 67 24.65 13.59 11.01
N TYR A 68 25.37 13.71 9.90
CA TYR A 68 26.13 14.94 9.59
C TYR A 68 25.24 16.16 9.35
N LEU A 69 24.05 15.98 8.73
CA LEU A 69 23.09 17.07 8.54
C LEU A 69 22.53 17.53 9.89
N ARG A 70 22.17 16.60 10.76
CA ARG A 70 21.71 16.89 12.12
C ARG A 70 22.79 17.65 12.91
N LEU A 71 24.02 17.17 12.92
CA LEU A 71 25.14 17.83 13.59
C LEU A 71 25.41 19.23 13.04
N TRP A 72 25.24 19.43 11.73
CA TRP A 72 25.36 20.74 11.13
C TRP A 72 24.25 21.69 11.60
N ILE A 73 23.00 21.24 11.61
CA ILE A 73 21.84 22.00 12.10
C ILE A 73 22.06 22.42 13.56
N GLU A 74 22.46 21.51 14.41
CA GLU A 74 22.70 21.75 15.84
C GLU A 74 23.86 22.75 16.13
N ARG A 75 24.81 22.87 15.21
CA ARG A 75 25.99 23.73 15.37
C ARG A 75 25.93 25.01 14.58
N SER A 76 25.07 25.07 13.55
CA SER A 76 24.96 26.24 12.68
C SER A 76 24.41 27.45 13.44
N VAL A 77 24.98 28.62 13.16
CA VAL A 77 24.47 29.90 13.72
C VAL A 77 23.04 30.21 13.26
N TRP A 78 22.59 29.56 12.19
CA TRP A 78 21.27 29.76 11.60
C TRP A 78 20.18 28.89 12.24
N SER A 79 20.56 27.84 12.97
CA SER A 79 19.60 26.81 13.44
C SER A 79 19.95 26.26 14.84
N ARG A 80 21.06 26.63 15.45
CA ARG A 80 21.52 26.01 16.71
C ARG A 80 20.61 26.19 17.91
N ASN A 81 19.67 27.13 17.85
CA ASN A 81 18.71 27.40 18.91
C ASN A 81 17.32 26.80 18.61
N ASP A 82 17.16 26.17 17.46
CA ASP A 82 15.91 25.61 16.98
C ASP A 82 15.88 24.09 17.21
N ASP A 83 14.72 23.46 17.02
CA ASP A 83 14.61 22.00 17.03
C ASP A 83 15.18 21.42 15.73
N ALA A 84 16.25 20.64 15.85
CA ALA A 84 16.86 19.97 14.72
C ALA A 84 15.88 18.97 14.04
N GLY A 85 14.94 18.40 14.79
CA GLY A 85 13.88 17.52 14.26
C GLY A 85 12.95 18.28 13.33
N GLU A 86 12.52 19.47 13.71
CA GLU A 86 11.65 20.32 12.88
C GLU A 86 12.34 20.70 11.56
N HIS A 87 13.62 21.08 11.60
CA HIS A 87 14.39 21.36 10.39
C HIS A 87 14.50 20.12 9.48
N LEU A 88 14.74 18.93 10.03
CA LEU A 88 14.82 17.70 9.27
C LEU A 88 13.46 17.33 8.64
N ASN A 89 12.37 17.55 9.36
CA ASN A 89 11.01 17.34 8.84
C ASN A 89 10.72 18.29 7.66
N ASN A 90 11.06 19.56 7.80
CA ASN A 90 10.91 20.55 6.74
C ASN A 90 11.76 20.22 5.51
N LEU A 91 13.00 19.79 5.69
CA LEU A 91 13.87 19.35 4.59
C LEU A 91 13.35 18.08 3.92
N THR A 92 12.81 17.12 4.71
CA THR A 92 12.17 15.92 4.18
C THR A 92 10.97 16.30 3.31
N ARG A 93 10.11 17.18 3.79
CA ARG A 93 8.97 17.70 3.04
C ARG A 93 9.41 18.38 1.75
N MET A 94 10.36 19.29 1.81
CA MET A 94 10.90 19.95 0.61
C MET A 94 11.43 18.96 -0.42
N ALA A 95 12.13 17.91 0.02
CA ALA A 95 12.63 16.87 -0.86
C ALA A 95 11.49 16.09 -1.53
N ILE A 96 10.45 15.72 -0.79
CA ILE A 96 9.26 15.03 -1.34
C ILE A 96 8.52 15.95 -2.32
N ASP A 97 8.26 17.19 -1.93
CA ASP A 97 7.59 18.19 -2.78
C ASP A 97 8.35 18.43 -4.08
N TYR A 98 9.67 18.46 -4.05
CA TYR A 98 10.50 18.58 -5.25
C TYR A 98 10.18 17.51 -6.30
N PHE A 99 10.02 16.24 -5.87
CA PHE A 99 9.67 15.16 -6.78
C PHE A 99 8.19 15.19 -7.18
N LEU A 100 7.27 15.36 -6.24
CA LEU A 100 5.84 15.31 -6.52
C LEU A 100 5.39 16.49 -7.38
N ILE A 101 5.77 17.71 -7.01
CA ILE A 101 5.38 18.93 -7.73
C ILE A 101 6.14 19.03 -9.05
N GLY A 102 7.40 18.59 -9.07
CA GLY A 102 8.19 18.51 -10.30
C GLY A 102 7.54 17.60 -11.36
N GLU A 103 6.97 16.47 -10.97
CA GLU A 103 6.23 15.62 -11.90
C GLU A 103 4.86 16.20 -12.26
N LEU A 104 4.15 16.79 -11.29
CA LEU A 104 2.85 17.43 -11.54
C LEU A 104 2.96 18.58 -12.56
N SER A 105 4.00 19.40 -12.46
CA SER A 105 4.23 20.56 -13.35
C SER A 105 4.40 20.19 -14.82
N LYS A 106 4.74 18.93 -15.11
CA LYS A 106 4.84 18.39 -16.48
C LYS A 106 3.47 17.99 -17.06
N THR A 107 2.42 18.12 -16.28
CA THR A 107 1.05 17.76 -16.65
C THR A 107 0.13 18.96 -16.53
N GLY A 108 -1.01 18.98 -17.14
CA GLY A 108 -2.02 20.01 -16.93
C GLY A 108 -2.89 19.79 -15.67
N LYS A 109 -2.47 18.88 -14.79
CA LYS A 109 -3.23 18.47 -13.61
C LYS A 109 -2.93 19.39 -12.42
N ARG A 110 -3.84 19.44 -11.44
CA ARG A 110 -3.75 20.38 -10.30
C ARG A 110 -3.48 19.72 -8.94
N MET A 111 -3.54 18.39 -8.86
CA MET A 111 -3.37 17.62 -7.63
C MET A 111 -2.45 16.44 -7.88
N VAL A 112 -1.61 16.11 -6.89
CA VAL A 112 -0.68 14.98 -6.98
C VAL A 112 -0.85 14.03 -5.81
N GLY A 113 -0.84 12.73 -6.09
CA GLY A 113 -0.87 11.69 -5.07
C GLY A 113 0.20 10.63 -5.26
N ASP A 114 0.69 10.10 -4.14
CA ASP A 114 1.51 8.90 -4.12
C ASP A 114 0.78 7.73 -3.48
N LYS A 115 0.86 6.58 -4.14
CA LYS A 115 0.37 5.33 -3.59
C LYS A 115 1.51 4.65 -2.85
N SER A 116 1.45 4.71 -1.52
CA SER A 116 2.42 4.14 -0.60
C SER A 116 1.87 2.88 0.07
N PRO A 117 2.49 1.71 -0.09
CA PRO A 117 2.10 0.56 0.72
C PRO A 117 2.45 0.79 2.18
N LEU A 118 1.65 0.25 3.10
CA LEU A 118 1.98 0.22 4.53
C LEU A 118 3.17 -0.73 4.73
N LEU A 119 4.36 -0.17 4.84
CA LEU A 119 5.59 -0.94 5.02
C LEU A 119 5.86 -1.21 6.50
N THR A 120 5.48 -0.29 7.37
CA THR A 120 5.63 -0.38 8.83
C THR A 120 4.36 0.13 9.51
N PRO A 121 4.15 -0.20 10.80
CA PRO A 121 3.04 0.36 11.58
C PRO A 121 3.13 1.88 11.74
N GLN A 122 4.32 2.47 11.60
CA GLN A 122 4.58 3.91 11.76
C GLN A 122 4.33 4.73 10.49
N THR A 123 4.02 4.10 9.36
CA THR A 123 3.87 4.81 8.07
C THR A 123 2.89 5.98 8.15
N ILE A 124 1.77 5.81 8.85
CA ILE A 124 0.76 6.88 8.99
C ILE A 124 1.24 8.03 9.89
N ASN A 125 2.02 7.71 10.94
CA ASN A 125 2.58 8.70 11.84
C ASN A 125 3.62 9.57 11.10
N GLU A 126 4.51 8.94 10.32
CA GLU A 126 5.48 9.65 9.47
C GLU A 126 4.77 10.58 8.46
N MET A 127 3.67 10.14 7.86
CA MET A 127 2.87 10.97 6.95
C MET A 127 2.24 12.15 7.66
N ALA A 128 1.62 11.94 8.82
CA ALA A 128 0.98 13.00 9.59
C ALA A 128 1.98 14.03 10.12
N GLU A 129 3.19 13.60 10.45
CA GLU A 129 4.28 14.47 10.90
C GLU A 129 4.78 15.41 9.77
N ILE A 130 4.96 14.88 8.56
CA ILE A 130 5.49 15.64 7.43
C ILE A 130 4.40 16.41 6.67
N TYR A 131 3.20 15.86 6.59
CA TYR A 131 2.06 16.40 5.85
C TYR A 131 0.77 16.36 6.68
N PRO A 132 0.66 17.13 7.78
CA PRO A 132 -0.53 17.11 8.63
C PRO A 132 -1.81 17.55 7.91
N GLU A 133 -1.67 18.32 6.82
CA GLU A 133 -2.80 18.78 6.00
C GLU A 133 -3.12 17.87 4.81
N ALA A 134 -2.28 16.87 4.49
CA ALA A 134 -2.51 16.00 3.36
C ALA A 134 -3.69 15.06 3.61
N ARG A 135 -4.47 14.82 2.56
CA ARG A 135 -5.53 13.81 2.61
C ARG A 135 -4.95 12.43 2.40
N VAL A 136 -5.33 11.50 3.27
CA VAL A 136 -4.88 10.12 3.24
C VAL A 136 -6.07 9.19 3.05
N ILE A 137 -6.01 8.36 2.03
CA ILE A 137 -7.03 7.34 1.73
C ILE A 137 -6.44 5.98 2.04
N HIS A 138 -7.01 5.29 3.02
CA HIS A 138 -6.63 3.94 3.41
C HIS A 138 -7.55 2.91 2.76
N ILE A 139 -7.01 2.13 1.81
CA ILE A 139 -7.74 0.99 1.25
C ILE A 139 -7.47 -0.26 2.07
N ILE A 140 -8.55 -0.82 2.64
CA ILE A 140 -8.54 -2.00 3.49
C ILE A 140 -9.10 -3.19 2.68
N ARG A 141 -8.50 -4.36 2.84
CA ARG A 141 -8.98 -5.61 2.26
C ARG A 141 -8.92 -6.71 3.30
N ASP A 142 -9.81 -7.69 3.20
CA ASP A 142 -9.71 -8.92 3.99
C ASP A 142 -8.27 -9.47 3.94
N GLY A 143 -7.64 -9.55 5.12
CA GLY A 143 -6.25 -9.96 5.24
C GLY A 143 -5.97 -11.35 4.69
N ARG A 144 -6.96 -12.23 4.74
CA ARG A 144 -6.90 -13.59 4.18
C ARG A 144 -6.76 -13.56 2.66
N ASP A 145 -7.53 -12.71 1.98
CA ASP A 145 -7.41 -12.50 0.53
C ASP A 145 -6.11 -11.79 0.15
N ALA A 146 -5.67 -10.84 0.97
CA ALA A 146 -4.38 -10.18 0.79
C ALA A 146 -3.22 -11.18 0.90
N ALA A 147 -3.26 -12.11 1.88
CA ALA A 147 -2.27 -13.16 2.06
C ALA A 147 -2.22 -14.12 0.86
N VAL A 148 -3.37 -14.59 0.36
CA VAL A 148 -3.46 -15.41 -0.87
C VAL A 148 -2.81 -14.67 -2.05
N SER A 149 -3.19 -13.41 -2.25
CA SER A 149 -2.64 -12.59 -3.35
C SER A 149 -1.13 -12.36 -3.21
N ALA A 150 -0.61 -12.19 -1.99
CA ALA A 150 0.81 -12.02 -1.72
C ALA A 150 1.60 -13.31 -1.98
N ALA A 151 1.06 -14.47 -1.60
CA ALA A 151 1.70 -15.75 -1.85
C ALA A 151 1.87 -16.04 -3.34
N TYR A 152 0.84 -15.79 -4.17
CA TYR A 152 0.97 -15.90 -5.63
C TYR A 152 2.01 -14.92 -6.18
N HIS A 153 1.99 -13.68 -5.70
CA HIS A 153 2.92 -12.65 -6.15
C HIS A 153 4.38 -13.01 -5.83
N SER A 154 4.67 -13.46 -4.62
CA SER A 154 6.01 -13.87 -4.19
C SER A 154 6.57 -15.05 -5.02
N ARG A 155 5.71 -16.01 -5.35
CA ARG A 155 6.07 -17.12 -6.26
C ARG A 155 6.48 -16.59 -7.64
N ASN A 156 5.74 -15.62 -8.17
CA ASN A 156 6.04 -15.05 -9.49
C ASN A 156 7.36 -14.26 -9.48
N PHE A 157 7.64 -13.49 -8.41
CA PHE A 157 8.91 -12.78 -8.25
C PHE A 157 10.11 -13.73 -8.11
N GLY A 158 9.99 -14.76 -7.28
CA GLY A 158 11.03 -15.78 -7.14
C GLY A 158 11.38 -16.47 -8.47
N ARG A 159 10.38 -16.61 -9.32
CA ARG A 159 10.51 -17.19 -10.67
C ARG A 159 11.22 -16.25 -11.64
N ALA A 160 10.81 -14.99 -11.68
CA ALA A 160 11.47 -14.00 -12.54
C ALA A 160 12.94 -13.84 -12.18
N ARG A 161 13.27 -13.86 -10.90
CA ARG A 161 14.67 -13.81 -10.41
C ARG A 161 15.48 -15.05 -10.83
N LYS A 162 14.91 -16.26 -10.74
CA LYS A 162 15.56 -17.49 -11.21
C LYS A 162 15.77 -17.48 -12.72
N LYS A 163 14.79 -17.01 -13.50
CA LYS A 163 14.90 -16.89 -14.96
C LYS A 163 16.03 -15.93 -15.35
N ASN A 164 16.13 -14.78 -14.69
CA ASN A 164 17.18 -13.79 -14.93
C ASN A 164 18.57 -14.30 -14.50
N ALA A 165 18.63 -15.24 -13.55
CA ALA A 165 19.87 -15.90 -13.11
C ALA A 165 20.25 -17.11 -13.97
N GLY A 166 19.55 -17.38 -15.09
CA GLY A 166 19.85 -18.49 -16.00
C GLY A 166 19.51 -19.88 -15.46
N ALA A 167 18.79 -19.98 -14.34
CA ALA A 167 18.42 -21.27 -13.77
C ALA A 167 17.25 -21.91 -14.53
N PRO A 168 17.27 -23.24 -14.82
CA PRO A 168 16.20 -23.91 -15.53
C PRO A 168 14.90 -23.85 -14.72
N VAL A 169 13.87 -23.31 -15.35
CA VAL A 169 12.53 -23.18 -14.74
C VAL A 169 11.64 -24.26 -15.34
N LYS A 170 11.28 -25.30 -14.57
CA LYS A 170 10.38 -26.34 -15.03
C LYS A 170 9.01 -25.74 -15.37
N ARG A 171 8.62 -25.84 -16.62
CA ARG A 171 7.41 -25.22 -17.18
C ARG A 171 6.11 -25.86 -16.69
N GLU A 172 6.17 -27.12 -16.25
CA GLU A 172 5.01 -27.94 -15.86
C GLU A 172 4.43 -27.58 -14.48
N ALA A 173 5.27 -27.16 -13.53
CA ALA A 173 4.80 -26.71 -12.21
C ALA A 173 4.01 -25.38 -12.24
N TYR A 174 3.67 -24.87 -13.41
CA TYR A 174 3.19 -23.51 -13.64
C TYR A 174 1.74 -23.40 -14.04
N ARG A 175 1.15 -24.46 -14.57
CA ARG A 175 -0.26 -24.49 -14.98
C ARG A 175 -1.20 -24.89 -13.85
N GLU A 176 -0.66 -25.48 -12.80
CA GLU A 176 -1.44 -25.89 -11.65
C GLU A 176 -1.34 -24.80 -10.58
N GLY A 177 -2.48 -24.13 -10.30
CA GLY A 177 -2.68 -23.42 -9.05
C GLY A 177 -2.40 -24.37 -7.87
N PRO A 178 -2.48 -23.92 -6.60
CA PRO A 178 -2.30 -24.81 -5.47
C PRO A 178 -3.23 -26.01 -5.68
N ARG A 179 -2.66 -27.21 -5.67
CA ARG A 179 -3.43 -28.44 -5.88
C ARG A 179 -4.49 -28.52 -4.79
N ARG A 180 -5.73 -28.31 -5.15
CA ARG A 180 -6.91 -28.45 -4.27
C ARG A 180 -7.10 -29.89 -3.76
N GLU A 181 -6.36 -30.85 -4.34
CA GLU A 181 -6.54 -32.28 -4.10
C GLU A 181 -5.71 -32.82 -2.93
N THR A 182 -4.69 -32.09 -2.43
CA THR A 182 -3.78 -32.64 -1.42
C THR A 182 -4.09 -32.25 0.02
N GLY A 183 -5.03 -31.32 0.27
CA GLY A 183 -5.29 -30.80 1.63
C GLY A 183 -4.10 -30.03 2.25
N GLU A 184 -3.04 -29.81 1.50
CA GLU A 184 -1.84 -29.10 1.95
C GLU A 184 -1.97 -27.59 1.81
N SER A 185 -1.47 -26.87 2.79
CA SER A 185 -1.41 -25.39 2.74
C SER A 185 -0.52 -24.89 1.59
N MET A 186 -0.98 -23.83 0.94
CA MET A 186 -0.15 -23.14 -0.05
C MET A 186 1.00 -22.32 0.58
N PHE A 187 0.98 -22.10 1.87
CA PHE A 187 1.93 -21.28 2.59
C PHE A 187 3.07 -22.14 3.15
N ALA A 188 4.31 -21.71 2.94
CA ALA A 188 5.48 -22.46 3.42
C ALA A 188 5.82 -22.06 4.86
N GLY A 189 6.00 -23.03 5.76
CA GLY A 189 6.39 -22.81 7.16
C GLY A 189 5.55 -21.73 7.84
N ASP A 190 6.18 -20.79 8.54
CA ASP A 190 5.51 -19.72 9.28
C ASP A 190 5.07 -18.52 8.42
N SER A 191 5.07 -18.62 7.09
CA SER A 191 4.82 -17.47 6.22
C SER A 191 3.42 -16.89 6.39
N LEU A 192 2.38 -17.73 6.55
CA LEU A 192 1.02 -17.27 6.79
C LEU A 192 0.89 -16.56 8.14
N LYS A 193 1.49 -17.13 9.19
CA LYS A 193 1.52 -16.51 10.52
C LYS A 193 2.13 -15.10 10.48
N LYS A 194 3.27 -14.96 9.79
CA LYS A 194 3.92 -13.65 9.60
C LYS A 194 3.04 -12.68 8.81
N MET A 195 2.41 -13.13 7.72
CA MET A 195 1.51 -12.30 6.92
C MET A 195 0.29 -11.84 7.73
N ALA A 196 -0.29 -12.72 8.55
CA ALA A 196 -1.42 -12.39 9.41
C ALA A 196 -1.04 -11.37 10.48
N ALA A 197 0.09 -11.60 11.18
CA ALA A 197 0.58 -10.68 12.19
C ALA A 197 0.92 -9.29 11.60
N GLU A 198 1.63 -9.25 10.46
CA GLU A 198 1.94 -7.99 9.77
C GLU A 198 0.69 -7.25 9.29
N TRP A 199 -0.33 -7.96 8.80
CA TRP A 199 -1.60 -7.37 8.42
C TRP A 199 -2.33 -6.82 9.65
N GLY A 200 -2.40 -7.61 10.71
CA GLY A 200 -3.02 -7.20 11.98
C GLY A 200 -2.40 -5.94 12.56
N GLU A 201 -1.08 -5.91 12.62
CA GLU A 201 -0.34 -4.78 13.18
C GLU A 201 -0.44 -3.51 12.31
N ARG A 202 -0.13 -3.62 11.01
CA ARG A 202 -0.08 -2.44 10.12
C ARG A 202 -1.46 -1.85 9.85
N VAL A 203 -2.44 -2.70 9.53
CA VAL A 203 -3.81 -2.24 9.26
C VAL A 203 -4.47 -1.77 10.56
N GLY A 204 -4.30 -2.52 11.66
CA GLY A 204 -4.84 -2.15 12.97
C GLY A 204 -4.35 -0.79 13.43
N ARG A 205 -3.04 -0.55 13.39
CA ARG A 205 -2.45 0.76 13.72
C ARG A 205 -2.98 1.87 12.80
N THR A 206 -3.05 1.63 11.51
CA THR A 206 -3.52 2.67 10.57
C THR A 206 -4.99 3.03 10.79
N VAL A 207 -5.83 2.04 11.13
CA VAL A 207 -7.25 2.26 11.49
C VAL A 207 -7.41 3.04 12.79
N GLU A 208 -6.49 2.89 13.74
CA GLU A 208 -6.49 3.62 15.02
C GLU A 208 -5.87 5.00 14.89
N ASP A 209 -4.66 5.06 14.37
CA ASP A 209 -3.86 6.29 14.32
C ASP A 209 -4.32 7.25 13.21
N GLY A 210 -4.83 6.72 12.09
CA GLY A 210 -5.25 7.55 10.95
C GLY A 210 -6.29 8.61 11.31
N PRO A 211 -7.46 8.24 11.87
CA PRO A 211 -8.45 9.22 12.33
C PRO A 211 -7.95 10.11 13.47
N ALA A 212 -7.13 9.55 14.37
CA ALA A 212 -6.61 10.29 15.52
C ALA A 212 -5.61 11.38 15.12
N LEU A 213 -4.75 11.12 14.13
CA LEU A 213 -3.70 12.04 13.70
C LEU A 213 -4.15 13.01 12.62
N LEU A 214 -5.01 12.57 11.70
CA LEU A 214 -5.38 13.31 10.50
C LEU A 214 -6.83 13.83 10.52
N GLY A 215 -7.67 13.35 11.44
CA GLY A 215 -9.05 13.79 11.56
C GLY A 215 -9.82 13.72 10.24
N ASN A 216 -10.36 14.84 9.78
CA ASN A 216 -11.10 14.95 8.52
C ASN A 216 -10.25 14.76 7.26
N ASN A 217 -8.94 14.68 7.39
CA ASN A 217 -8.01 14.40 6.28
C ASN A 217 -7.76 12.90 6.10
N TYR A 218 -8.45 12.03 6.84
CA TYR A 218 -8.35 10.58 6.69
C TYR A 218 -9.66 9.99 6.21
N ALA A 219 -9.60 9.08 5.24
CA ALA A 219 -10.74 8.34 4.73
C ALA A 219 -10.39 6.88 4.49
N GLU A 220 -11.33 5.99 4.79
CA GLU A 220 -11.20 4.56 4.52
C GLU A 220 -12.08 4.14 3.34
N VAL A 221 -11.61 3.13 2.60
CA VAL A 221 -12.40 2.42 1.60
C VAL A 221 -12.09 0.94 1.68
N ARG A 222 -13.13 0.10 1.64
CA ARG A 222 -12.94 -1.35 1.55
C ARG A 222 -12.75 -1.75 0.09
N TYR A 223 -11.80 -2.64 -0.13
CA TYR A 223 -11.59 -3.23 -1.46
C TYR A 223 -12.86 -3.90 -1.98
N GLU A 224 -13.59 -4.56 -1.09
CA GLU A 224 -14.83 -5.27 -1.36
C GLU A 224 -15.95 -4.31 -1.82
N ASP A 225 -16.12 -3.18 -1.11
CA ASP A 225 -17.10 -2.16 -1.48
C ASP A 225 -16.75 -1.48 -2.80
N LEU A 226 -15.46 -1.14 -2.99
CA LEU A 226 -14.96 -0.61 -4.25
C LEU A 226 -15.15 -1.58 -5.42
N LEU A 227 -15.10 -2.90 -5.14
CA LEU A 227 -15.34 -3.94 -6.15
C LEU A 227 -16.82 -4.06 -6.52
N GLU A 228 -17.71 -3.91 -5.55
CA GLU A 228 -19.15 -4.03 -5.70
C GLU A 228 -19.77 -2.75 -6.26
N ARG A 229 -19.38 -1.59 -5.73
CA ARG A 229 -19.95 -0.27 -6.04
C ARG A 229 -18.86 0.74 -6.46
N PRO A 230 -18.10 0.47 -7.54
CA PRO A 230 -16.90 1.23 -7.87
C PRO A 230 -17.18 2.72 -8.18
N GLU A 231 -18.31 3.05 -8.79
CA GLU A 231 -18.66 4.45 -9.12
C GLU A 231 -19.05 5.25 -7.87
N GLU A 232 -19.80 4.64 -6.96
CA GLU A 232 -20.21 5.25 -5.69
C GLU A 232 -18.99 5.54 -4.80
N GLU A 233 -18.17 4.52 -4.58
CA GLU A 233 -16.98 4.66 -3.74
C GLU A 233 -15.95 5.63 -4.35
N LEU A 234 -15.73 5.56 -5.65
CA LEU A 234 -14.81 6.50 -6.29
C LEU A 234 -15.32 7.94 -6.22
N ARG A 235 -16.62 8.18 -6.41
CA ARG A 235 -17.24 9.51 -6.26
C ARG A 235 -16.98 10.07 -4.86
N ARG A 236 -17.28 9.30 -3.82
CA ARG A 236 -17.05 9.69 -2.43
C ARG A 236 -15.57 10.05 -2.17
N LEU A 237 -14.64 9.29 -2.72
CA LEU A 237 -13.20 9.56 -2.57
C LEU A 237 -12.74 10.78 -3.37
N LEU A 238 -13.30 11.04 -4.56
CA LEU A 238 -13.02 12.26 -5.33
C LEU A 238 -13.54 13.50 -4.62
N GLU A 239 -14.75 13.45 -4.07
CA GLU A 239 -15.33 14.51 -3.23
C GLU A 239 -14.47 14.76 -1.98
N PHE A 240 -14.06 13.69 -1.30
CA PHE A 240 -13.10 13.78 -0.19
C PHE A 240 -11.79 14.46 -0.62
N LEU A 241 -11.27 14.20 -1.81
CA LEU A 241 -10.09 14.88 -2.34
C LEU A 241 -10.37 16.32 -2.84
N GLY A 242 -11.62 16.73 -2.95
CA GLY A 242 -12.02 18.01 -3.55
C GLY A 242 -11.76 18.07 -5.05
N ALA A 243 -11.78 16.94 -5.72
CA ALA A 243 -11.67 16.81 -7.17
C ALA A 243 -13.06 16.75 -7.82
N GLY A 244 -13.15 17.03 -9.13
CA GLY A 244 -14.40 16.93 -9.87
C GLY A 244 -14.95 15.49 -9.83
N ALA A 245 -16.21 15.34 -9.39
CA ALA A 245 -16.83 14.00 -9.19
C ALA A 245 -18.14 13.84 -9.98
N ASN A 246 -18.27 14.51 -11.13
CA ASN A 246 -19.45 14.30 -11.97
C ASN A 246 -19.50 12.88 -12.55
N GLU A 247 -20.68 12.45 -12.97
CA GLU A 247 -20.94 11.07 -13.40
C GLU A 247 -20.04 10.63 -14.56
N GLU A 248 -19.81 11.49 -15.53
CA GLU A 248 -18.99 11.20 -16.69
C GLU A 248 -17.51 10.93 -16.30
N ILE A 249 -16.95 11.80 -15.46
CA ILE A 249 -15.58 11.66 -14.97
C ILE A 249 -15.44 10.38 -14.16
N VAL A 250 -16.34 10.13 -13.20
CA VAL A 250 -16.32 8.92 -12.36
C VAL A 250 -16.38 7.66 -13.23
N ARG A 251 -17.35 7.59 -14.14
CA ARG A 251 -17.51 6.44 -15.06
C ARG A 251 -16.26 6.23 -15.92
N ARG A 252 -15.67 7.30 -16.43
CA ARG A 252 -14.43 7.24 -17.21
C ARG A 252 -13.27 6.66 -16.36
N CYS A 253 -13.12 7.11 -15.13
CA CYS A 253 -12.06 6.62 -14.23
C CYS A 253 -12.23 5.14 -13.89
N VAL A 254 -13.45 4.71 -13.53
CA VAL A 254 -13.76 3.30 -13.27
C VAL A 254 -13.50 2.44 -14.49
N ASN A 255 -13.99 2.86 -15.66
CA ASN A 255 -13.82 2.11 -16.91
C ASN A 255 -12.34 2.02 -17.35
N SER A 256 -11.55 3.07 -17.10
CA SER A 256 -10.11 3.08 -17.42
C SER A 256 -9.32 2.09 -16.59
N ALA A 257 -9.74 1.84 -15.37
CA ALA A 257 -9.15 0.89 -14.44
C ALA A 257 -9.97 -0.41 -14.29
N SER A 258 -10.85 -0.74 -15.24
CA SER A 258 -11.61 -1.99 -15.20
C SER A 258 -10.67 -3.21 -15.20
N PHE A 259 -11.09 -4.28 -14.51
CA PHE A 259 -10.30 -5.52 -14.46
C PHE A 259 -9.97 -6.05 -15.86
N GLU A 260 -10.90 -5.96 -16.77
CA GLU A 260 -10.71 -6.41 -18.16
C GLU A 260 -9.57 -5.66 -18.85
N LYS A 261 -9.52 -4.32 -18.72
CA LYS A 261 -8.42 -3.52 -19.29
C LYS A 261 -7.09 -3.81 -18.61
N LEU A 262 -7.08 -3.85 -17.27
CA LEU A 262 -5.85 -4.08 -16.51
C LEU A 262 -5.32 -5.51 -16.66
N SER A 263 -6.18 -6.48 -16.91
CA SER A 263 -5.82 -7.88 -17.10
C SER A 263 -5.64 -8.29 -18.56
N ARG A 264 -5.75 -7.33 -19.49
CA ARG A 264 -5.63 -7.53 -20.94
C ARG A 264 -6.71 -8.46 -21.51
N GLY A 265 -7.98 -8.16 -21.19
CA GLY A 265 -9.16 -8.81 -21.77
C GLY A 265 -9.78 -9.92 -20.93
N ARG A 266 -9.23 -10.25 -19.74
CA ARG A 266 -9.86 -11.26 -18.86
C ARG A 266 -11.04 -10.68 -18.08
N LYS A 267 -12.09 -11.45 -17.92
CA LYS A 267 -13.22 -11.12 -17.04
C LYS A 267 -12.88 -11.41 -15.57
N ARG A 268 -13.52 -10.71 -14.63
CA ARG A 268 -13.43 -11.02 -13.20
C ARG A 268 -13.76 -12.49 -12.95
N GLY A 269 -13.00 -13.16 -12.08
CA GLY A 269 -13.12 -14.59 -11.83
C GLY A 269 -12.23 -15.46 -12.73
N GLN A 270 -11.82 -14.99 -13.90
CA GLN A 270 -10.88 -15.70 -14.77
C GLN A 270 -9.46 -15.55 -14.21
N GLU A 271 -9.00 -16.63 -13.59
CA GLU A 271 -7.71 -16.64 -12.90
C GLU A 271 -6.54 -16.77 -13.88
N ASP A 272 -5.50 -15.97 -13.65
CA ASP A 272 -4.16 -16.17 -14.19
C ASP A 272 -3.16 -16.04 -13.03
N PRO A 273 -2.64 -17.17 -12.52
CA PRO A 273 -1.72 -17.20 -11.38
C PRO A 273 -0.42 -16.41 -11.62
N SER A 274 -0.05 -16.19 -12.88
CA SER A 274 1.18 -15.46 -13.25
C SER A 274 0.98 -13.95 -13.34
N SER A 275 -0.27 -13.49 -13.42
CA SER A 275 -0.61 -12.09 -13.59
C SER A 275 -0.60 -11.31 -12.27
N PHE A 276 -0.17 -10.04 -12.33
CA PHE A 276 -0.33 -9.11 -11.21
C PHE A 276 -1.82 -8.92 -10.83
N PHE A 277 -2.70 -8.81 -11.81
CA PHE A 277 -4.15 -8.82 -11.65
C PHE A 277 -4.67 -10.25 -11.81
N ARG A 278 -4.52 -11.04 -10.75
CA ARG A 278 -4.75 -12.49 -10.79
C ARG A 278 -6.18 -12.89 -11.15
N LYS A 279 -7.16 -12.48 -10.35
CA LYS A 279 -8.55 -12.97 -10.43
C LYS A 279 -9.61 -11.87 -10.30
N GLY A 280 -9.31 -10.79 -9.55
CA GLY A 280 -10.20 -9.63 -9.40
C GLY A 280 -11.49 -9.92 -8.63
N VAL A 281 -11.44 -10.77 -7.60
CA VAL A 281 -12.59 -11.15 -6.76
C VAL A 281 -12.24 -11.00 -5.28
N ALA A 282 -13.27 -10.91 -4.44
CA ALA A 282 -13.21 -11.00 -2.99
C ALA A 282 -13.60 -12.40 -2.50
N GLY A 283 -13.13 -12.79 -1.33
CA GLY A 283 -13.47 -14.05 -0.68
C GLY A 283 -12.81 -15.30 -1.26
N ASP A 284 -11.81 -15.16 -2.14
CA ASP A 284 -11.11 -16.29 -2.77
C ASP A 284 -10.30 -17.12 -1.75
N TRP A 285 -9.96 -16.54 -0.62
CA TRP A 285 -9.31 -17.25 0.48
C TRP A 285 -10.11 -18.48 0.95
N LYS A 286 -11.46 -18.45 0.87
CA LYS A 286 -12.34 -19.57 1.23
C LYS A 286 -12.09 -20.81 0.37
N ASN A 287 -11.61 -20.62 -0.86
CA ASN A 287 -11.27 -21.69 -1.79
C ASN A 287 -9.82 -22.18 -1.65
N VAL A 288 -8.98 -21.47 -0.89
CA VAL A 288 -7.52 -21.67 -0.86
C VAL A 288 -7.04 -22.10 0.52
N PHE A 289 -7.58 -21.52 1.59
CA PHE A 289 -7.18 -21.81 2.96
C PHE A 289 -7.63 -23.22 3.36
N THR A 290 -6.71 -23.97 3.98
CA THR A 290 -7.04 -25.16 4.77
C THR A 290 -7.66 -24.77 6.11
N GLU A 291 -8.23 -25.70 6.85
CA GLU A 291 -8.75 -25.42 8.21
C GLU A 291 -7.63 -24.97 9.16
N GLU A 292 -6.41 -25.48 8.97
CA GLU A 292 -5.25 -25.03 9.73
C GLU A 292 -4.86 -23.59 9.37
N ASP A 293 -4.89 -23.22 8.07
CA ASP A 293 -4.63 -21.84 7.65
C ASP A 293 -5.63 -20.86 8.25
N LYS A 294 -6.90 -21.24 8.33
CA LYS A 294 -7.95 -20.43 8.97
C LYS A 294 -7.65 -20.22 10.46
N ARG A 295 -7.26 -21.28 11.17
CA ARG A 295 -6.91 -21.20 12.59
C ARG A 295 -5.69 -20.32 12.83
N ILE A 296 -4.62 -20.50 12.03
CA ILE A 296 -3.42 -19.68 12.12
C ILE A 296 -3.76 -18.21 11.91
N PHE A 297 -4.48 -17.87 10.84
CA PHE A 297 -4.81 -16.47 10.53
C PHE A 297 -5.69 -15.85 11.61
N LYS A 298 -6.70 -16.58 12.07
CA LYS A 298 -7.62 -16.15 13.13
C LYS A 298 -6.90 -15.92 14.46
N LYS A 299 -5.94 -16.78 14.81
CA LYS A 299 -5.13 -16.62 16.02
C LYS A 299 -4.32 -15.32 16.01
N GLU A 300 -3.75 -14.93 14.89
CA GLU A 300 -2.86 -13.77 14.78
C GLU A 300 -3.59 -12.46 14.52
N ALA A 301 -4.75 -12.50 13.84
CA ALA A 301 -5.46 -11.30 13.38
C ALA A 301 -6.98 -11.33 13.55
N GLY A 302 -7.50 -12.28 14.33
CA GLY A 302 -8.94 -12.50 14.48
C GLY A 302 -9.68 -11.30 15.06
N GLU A 303 -9.13 -10.65 16.08
CA GLU A 303 -9.72 -9.45 16.69
C GLU A 303 -9.91 -8.33 15.66
N LEU A 304 -8.91 -8.10 14.81
CA LEU A 304 -9.01 -7.09 13.77
C LEU A 304 -10.00 -7.50 12.67
N LEU A 305 -10.05 -8.80 12.30
CA LEU A 305 -11.08 -9.29 11.37
C LEU A 305 -12.48 -9.01 11.87
N ILE A 306 -12.74 -9.19 13.18
CA ILE A 306 -14.02 -8.88 13.82
C ILE A 306 -14.27 -7.36 13.84
N LYS A 307 -13.30 -6.57 14.30
CA LYS A 307 -13.38 -5.11 14.34
C LYS A 307 -13.74 -4.53 12.97
N LEU A 308 -13.18 -5.10 11.90
CA LEU A 308 -13.43 -4.69 10.52
C LEU A 308 -14.66 -5.39 9.89
N GLY A 309 -15.35 -6.30 10.60
CA GLY A 309 -16.55 -6.99 10.11
C GLY A 309 -16.29 -8.05 9.06
N TYR A 310 -15.06 -8.56 8.94
CA TYR A 310 -14.71 -9.69 8.09
C TYR A 310 -14.98 -11.05 8.76
N GLU A 311 -15.14 -11.04 10.09
CA GLU A 311 -15.49 -12.20 10.89
C GLU A 311 -16.52 -11.80 11.96
N LYS A 312 -17.31 -12.74 12.46
CA LYS A 312 -18.34 -12.46 13.47
C LYS A 312 -17.86 -12.70 14.90
N ASP A 313 -17.09 -13.75 15.08
CA ASP A 313 -16.61 -14.21 16.38
C ASP A 313 -15.27 -14.95 16.26
N LEU A 314 -14.66 -15.32 17.39
CA LEU A 314 -13.43 -16.12 17.44
C LEU A 314 -13.67 -17.63 17.49
N ASP A 315 -14.91 -18.08 17.63
CA ASP A 315 -15.23 -19.47 18.03
C ASP A 315 -15.45 -20.44 16.86
N ARG A 316 -15.31 -20.01 15.60
CA ARG A 316 -15.49 -20.86 14.41
C ARG A 316 -14.31 -20.84 13.48
#